data_38705cf5e0dbab9ffa922f16e1fa3b4d
#
_entry.id   38705cf5e0dbab9ffa922f16e1fa3b4d
#
_cell.length_a   1.000
_cell.length_b   1.000
_cell.length_c   1.000
_cell.angle_alpha   90.00
_cell.angle_beta   90.00
_cell.angle_gamma   90.00
#
_symmetry.space_group_name_H-M   'P 1'
#
loop_
_entity.id
_entity.type
_entity.pdbx_description
1 polymer ?
#
loop_
_entity_poly.entity_id
_entity_poly.type
_entity_poly.pdbx_seq_one_letter_code
_entity_poly.pdbx_strand_id
1 'polypeptide(L)'
;MRTLRALLFLAAVMMLGGGSAWGHHSFAMFDLDKEVTLEGVVKDVQWTNPHVWLQILTPEGQGGVEWNMEMGAPGMLTRTGWTSRMLKQGDKVTVVLNPLKSGAPNGRLVRVTLPNGRVMGPGGPALPPKPSA
;
A
#
# COMPACT_ATOMS: atom_id res chain seq x y z
N MET A 1 44.77 14.94 -28.70
CA MET A 1 43.53 14.26 -29.12
C MET A 1 43.23 12.96 -28.37
N ARG A 2 44.21 12.16 -27.98
CA ARG A 2 44.00 10.88 -27.25
C ARG A 2 43.47 11.09 -25.81
N THR A 3 43.93 12.11 -25.11
CA THR A 3 43.52 12.45 -23.73
C THR A 3 42.09 12.97 -23.65
N LEU A 4 41.62 13.75 -24.64
CA LEU A 4 40.25 14.29 -24.68
C LEU A 4 39.21 13.16 -24.93
N ARG A 5 39.56 12.16 -25.77
CA ARG A 5 38.67 11.00 -26.00
C ARG A 5 38.55 10.11 -24.78
N ALA A 6 39.63 9.97 -23.99
CA ALA A 6 39.60 9.19 -22.76
C ALA A 6 38.70 9.87 -21.67
N LEU A 7 38.72 11.21 -21.57
CA LEU A 7 37.90 11.96 -20.66
C LEU A 7 36.39 11.90 -21.03
N LEU A 8 36.09 11.93 -22.33
CA LEU A 8 34.69 11.76 -22.81
C LEU A 8 34.14 10.34 -22.58
N PHE A 9 34.97 9.32 -22.67
CA PHE A 9 34.57 7.95 -22.37
C PHE A 9 34.35 7.74 -20.88
N LEU A 10 35.15 8.35 -20.00
CA LEU A 10 34.99 8.27 -18.56
C LEU A 10 33.72 9.01 -18.07
N ALA A 11 33.40 10.15 -18.69
CA ALA A 11 32.19 10.89 -18.41
C ALA A 11 30.91 10.15 -18.84
N ALA A 12 30.96 9.41 -19.97
CA ALA A 12 29.83 8.62 -20.47
C ALA A 12 29.54 7.39 -19.59
N VAL A 13 30.57 6.77 -19.00
CA VAL A 13 30.40 5.62 -18.09
C VAL A 13 29.81 6.04 -16.74
N MET A 14 30.08 7.27 -16.26
CA MET A 14 29.48 7.77 -15.02
C MET A 14 27.99 8.13 -15.13
N MET A 15 27.48 8.36 -16.34
CA MET A 15 26.04 8.66 -16.53
C MET A 15 25.14 7.39 -16.60
N LEU A 16 25.71 6.20 -16.70
CA LEU A 16 24.98 4.93 -16.76
C LEU A 16 24.74 4.27 -15.38
N GLY A 17 25.27 4.84 -14.30
CA GLY A 17 25.18 4.29 -12.94
C GLY A 17 24.01 4.81 -12.08
N GLY A 18 23.13 5.63 -12.62
CA GLY A 18 22.03 6.28 -11.88
C GLY A 18 20.67 5.57 -11.99
N GLY A 19 20.64 4.24 -11.95
CA GLY A 19 19.41 3.47 -12.06
C GLY A 19 19.05 2.70 -10.80
N SER A 20 17.92 3.10 -10.16
CA SER A 20 17.09 2.22 -9.34
C SER A 20 17.44 2.00 -7.86
N ALA A 21 17.67 3.07 -7.08
CA ALA A 21 17.65 2.97 -5.62
C ALA A 21 16.26 3.21 -4.99
N TRP A 22 15.20 3.40 -5.77
CA TRP A 22 13.87 3.79 -5.27
C TRP A 22 12.93 2.64 -4.94
N GLY A 23 13.28 1.40 -5.29
CA GLY A 23 12.39 0.24 -5.13
C GLY A 23 12.41 -0.44 -3.76
N HIS A 24 13.45 -0.24 -2.95
CA HIS A 24 13.63 -1.00 -1.70
C HIS A 24 13.28 -0.24 -0.41
N HIS A 25 12.94 1.05 -0.49
CA HIS A 25 12.65 1.86 0.69
C HIS A 25 11.19 1.78 1.17
N SER A 26 10.24 1.28 0.37
CA SER A 26 8.81 1.34 0.70
C SER A 26 8.39 0.45 1.87
N PHE A 27 9.06 -0.70 2.09
CA PHE A 27 8.70 -1.63 3.17
C PHE A 27 9.35 -1.29 4.52
N ALA A 28 10.49 -0.63 4.52
CA ALA A 28 11.25 -0.33 5.74
C ALA A 28 10.52 0.63 6.71
N MET A 29 9.58 1.43 6.19
CA MET A 29 8.81 2.38 6.99
C MET A 29 7.66 1.73 7.77
N PHE A 30 7.20 0.54 7.34
CA PHE A 30 6.13 -0.19 8.00
C PHE A 30 6.65 -1.12 9.09
N ASP A 31 5.89 -1.28 10.16
CA ASP A 31 6.11 -2.30 11.18
C ASP A 31 5.43 -3.60 10.74
N LEU A 32 6.17 -4.43 10.01
CA LEU A 32 5.63 -5.66 9.43
C LEU A 32 5.33 -6.75 10.46
N ASP A 33 5.86 -6.64 11.67
CA ASP A 33 5.62 -7.57 12.77
C ASP A 33 4.35 -7.22 13.55
N LYS A 34 3.76 -6.04 13.27
CA LYS A 34 2.57 -5.54 13.93
C LYS A 34 1.39 -5.50 12.96
N GLU A 35 0.26 -6.04 13.39
CA GLU A 35 -1.03 -5.89 12.72
C GLU A 35 -1.96 -5.03 13.59
N VAL A 36 -2.62 -4.07 12.96
CA VAL A 36 -3.67 -3.24 13.56
C VAL A 36 -4.96 -3.51 12.83
N THR A 37 -6.04 -3.76 13.57
CA THR A 37 -7.38 -3.93 13.01
C THR A 37 -8.19 -2.66 13.25
N LEU A 38 -8.80 -2.13 12.21
CA LEU A 38 -9.64 -0.94 12.26
C LEU A 38 -10.98 -1.21 11.57
N GLU A 39 -12.04 -0.69 12.14
CA GLU A 39 -13.33 -0.56 11.47
C GLU A 39 -13.47 0.86 10.92
N GLY A 40 -14.10 1.00 9.77
CA GLY A 40 -14.27 2.32 9.19
C GLY A 40 -15.17 2.33 7.96
N VAL A 41 -15.35 3.53 7.45
CA VAL A 41 -16.09 3.79 6.22
C VAL A 41 -15.10 4.24 5.15
N VAL A 42 -15.18 3.65 3.97
CA VAL A 42 -14.35 4.04 2.83
C VAL A 42 -14.63 5.50 2.47
N LYS A 43 -13.60 6.31 2.49
CA LYS A 43 -13.63 7.70 2.06
C LYS A 43 -13.26 7.83 0.59
N ASP A 44 -12.22 7.12 0.16
CA ASP A 44 -11.76 7.13 -1.23
C ASP A 44 -10.96 5.86 -1.56
N VAL A 45 -10.93 5.52 -2.84
CA VAL A 45 -10.09 4.47 -3.40
C VAL A 45 -9.39 5.02 -4.64
N GLN A 46 -8.10 5.28 -4.51
CA GLN A 46 -7.29 5.77 -5.62
C GLN A 46 -6.68 4.60 -6.37
N TRP A 47 -7.32 4.23 -7.48
CA TRP A 47 -6.89 3.12 -8.33
C TRP A 47 -5.89 3.60 -9.38
N THR A 48 -4.66 3.87 -8.96
CA THR A 48 -3.61 4.50 -9.78
C THR A 48 -2.26 3.80 -9.62
N ASN A 49 -1.37 3.96 -10.62
CA ASN A 49 0.03 3.55 -10.50
C ASN A 49 0.83 4.64 -9.73
N PRO A 50 1.87 4.26 -9.00
CA PRO A 50 2.44 2.92 -8.85
C PRO A 50 1.68 2.03 -7.85
N HIS A 51 0.86 2.60 -6.98
CA HIS A 51 0.14 1.89 -5.93
C HIS A 51 -1.31 2.35 -5.84
N VAL A 52 -2.20 1.40 -5.56
CA VAL A 52 -3.57 1.70 -5.14
C VAL A 52 -3.56 2.13 -3.68
N TRP A 53 -4.36 3.15 -3.35
CA TRP A 53 -4.54 3.65 -1.99
C TRP A 53 -5.99 3.49 -1.56
N LEU A 54 -6.18 2.96 -0.35
CA LEU A 54 -7.48 2.89 0.31
C LEU A 54 -7.50 3.87 1.47
N GLN A 55 -8.44 4.80 1.47
CA GLN A 55 -8.68 5.75 2.56
C GLN A 55 -9.95 5.37 3.30
N ILE A 56 -9.86 5.26 4.61
CA ILE A 56 -11.01 5.04 5.48
C ILE A 56 -11.07 6.10 6.58
N LEU A 57 -12.28 6.37 7.05
CA LEU A 57 -12.53 7.16 8.25
C LEU A 57 -13.01 6.21 9.34
N THR A 58 -12.30 6.16 10.47
CA THR A 58 -12.72 5.41 11.65
C THR A 58 -13.86 6.13 12.37
N PRO A 59 -14.76 5.41 13.07
CA PRO A 59 -15.81 6.07 13.87
C PRO A 59 -15.21 6.89 15.02
N GLU A 60 -15.95 7.87 15.52
CA GLU A 60 -15.49 8.75 16.61
C GLU A 60 -15.08 7.97 17.87
N GLY A 61 -15.75 6.85 18.18
CA GLY A 61 -15.35 5.93 19.26
C GLY A 61 -14.00 5.26 19.09
N GLN A 62 -13.42 5.29 17.86
CA GLN A 62 -12.07 4.84 17.52
C GLN A 62 -11.17 6.03 17.14
N GLY A 63 -11.54 7.25 17.54
CA GLY A 63 -10.76 8.47 17.35
C GLY A 63 -11.15 9.33 16.16
N GLY A 64 -12.09 8.92 15.30
CA GLY A 64 -12.53 9.71 14.14
C GLY A 64 -11.39 10.05 13.17
N VAL A 65 -10.42 9.15 13.01
CA VAL A 65 -9.16 9.39 12.28
C VAL A 65 -9.27 8.87 10.86
N GLU A 66 -8.77 9.65 9.93
CA GLU A 66 -8.57 9.21 8.55
C GLU A 66 -7.28 8.39 8.45
N TRP A 67 -7.42 7.16 7.93
CA TRP A 67 -6.30 6.25 7.68
C TRP A 67 -6.10 6.04 6.19
N ASN A 68 -4.84 6.08 5.77
CA ASN A 68 -4.43 5.78 4.40
C ASN A 68 -3.67 4.46 4.34
N MET A 69 -4.08 3.57 3.47
CA MET A 69 -3.43 2.27 3.33
C MET A 69 -2.91 2.07 1.92
N GLU A 70 -1.62 1.77 1.84
CA GLU A 70 -0.97 1.38 0.60
C GLU A 70 -1.31 -0.05 0.25
N MET A 71 -1.65 -0.27 -1.01
CA MET A 71 -1.90 -1.57 -1.60
C MET A 71 -0.89 -1.85 -2.72
N GLY A 72 -1.07 -2.92 -3.47
CA GLY A 72 -0.24 -3.22 -4.64
C GLY A 72 -0.54 -2.33 -5.84
N ALA A 73 0.24 -2.49 -6.89
CA ALA A 73 -0.03 -1.84 -8.17
C ALA A 73 -1.34 -2.37 -8.78
N PRO A 74 -2.10 -1.54 -9.53
CA PRO A 74 -3.36 -1.94 -10.15
C PRO A 74 -3.29 -3.23 -10.95
N GLY A 75 -2.24 -3.41 -11.76
CA GLY A 75 -2.05 -4.61 -12.57
C GLY A 75 -1.78 -5.87 -11.76
N MET A 76 -1.11 -5.77 -10.62
CA MET A 76 -0.89 -6.90 -9.71
C MET A 76 -2.20 -7.28 -9.00
N LEU A 77 -2.92 -6.30 -8.48
CA LEU A 77 -4.19 -6.51 -7.81
C LEU A 77 -5.22 -7.14 -8.74
N THR A 78 -5.32 -6.68 -9.99
CA THR A 78 -6.24 -7.25 -10.98
C THR A 78 -5.95 -8.74 -11.23
N ARG A 79 -4.69 -9.15 -11.30
CA ARG A 79 -4.32 -10.58 -11.48
C ARG A 79 -4.71 -11.44 -10.29
N THR A 80 -4.83 -10.87 -9.11
CA THR A 80 -5.24 -11.57 -7.87
C THR A 80 -6.74 -11.47 -7.59
N GLY A 81 -7.52 -10.95 -8.55
CA GLY A 81 -8.98 -10.92 -8.48
C GLY A 81 -9.58 -9.63 -7.95
N TRP A 82 -8.78 -8.60 -7.74
CA TRP A 82 -9.28 -7.26 -7.43
C TRP A 82 -9.83 -6.55 -8.65
N THR A 83 -10.82 -5.71 -8.43
CA THR A 83 -11.31 -4.74 -9.42
C THR A 83 -11.45 -3.37 -8.78
N SER A 84 -11.36 -2.31 -9.58
CA SER A 84 -11.53 -0.92 -9.12
C SER A 84 -12.93 -0.61 -8.56
N ARG A 85 -13.89 -1.54 -8.71
CA ARG A 85 -15.27 -1.39 -8.25
C ARG A 85 -15.59 -2.19 -6.99
N MET A 86 -14.64 -2.96 -6.45
CA MET A 86 -14.88 -3.79 -5.25
C MET A 86 -15.11 -2.98 -3.99
N LEU A 87 -14.51 -1.81 -3.90
CA LEU A 87 -14.68 -0.85 -2.83
C LEU A 87 -15.10 0.48 -3.42
N LYS A 88 -16.01 1.16 -2.77
CA LYS A 88 -16.47 2.50 -3.13
C LYS A 88 -16.71 3.33 -1.89
N GLN A 89 -16.72 4.64 -2.07
CA GLN A 89 -17.05 5.58 -0.99
C GLN A 89 -18.36 5.20 -0.29
N GLY A 90 -18.33 5.24 1.05
CA GLY A 90 -19.46 4.88 1.90
C GLY A 90 -19.52 3.41 2.31
N ASP A 91 -18.70 2.53 1.74
CA ASP A 91 -18.65 1.13 2.14
C ASP A 91 -18.13 0.99 3.57
N LYS A 92 -18.80 0.20 4.38
CA LYS A 92 -18.32 -0.20 5.71
C LYS A 92 -17.37 -1.37 5.56
N VAL A 93 -16.20 -1.24 6.14
CA VAL A 93 -15.13 -2.23 6.04
C VAL A 93 -14.44 -2.46 7.38
N THR A 94 -13.86 -3.65 7.52
CA THR A 94 -12.86 -3.94 8.55
C THR A 94 -11.54 -4.16 7.85
N VAL A 95 -10.52 -3.41 8.21
CA VAL A 95 -9.18 -3.51 7.62
C VAL A 95 -8.18 -4.02 8.64
N VAL A 96 -7.21 -4.78 8.17
CA VAL A 96 -6.01 -5.15 8.92
C VAL A 96 -4.82 -4.59 8.15
N LEU A 97 -3.95 -3.90 8.85
CA LEU A 97 -2.81 -3.21 8.25
C LEU A 97 -1.54 -3.35 9.10
N ASN A 98 -0.40 -3.27 8.45
CA ASN A 98 0.87 -3.02 9.13
C ASN A 98 1.05 -1.49 9.24
N PRO A 99 1.12 -0.93 10.44
CA PRO A 99 1.19 0.52 10.63
C PRO A 99 2.56 1.08 10.26
N LEU A 100 2.63 2.39 10.04
CA LEU A 100 3.91 3.09 10.00
C LEU A 100 4.60 3.03 11.36
N LYS A 101 5.91 2.84 11.36
CA LYS A 101 6.75 2.91 12.57
C LYS A 101 6.72 4.28 13.25
N SER A 102 6.43 5.33 12.48
CA SER A 102 6.28 6.70 13.00
C SER A 102 5.03 6.93 13.84
N GLY A 103 4.04 6.02 13.76
CA GLY A 103 2.75 6.19 14.42
C GLY A 103 1.75 7.08 13.68
N ALA A 104 2.11 7.63 12.51
CA ALA A 104 1.16 8.37 11.68
C ALA A 104 0.04 7.43 11.18
N PRO A 105 -1.19 7.93 10.93
CA PRO A 105 -2.36 7.12 10.55
C PRO A 105 -2.26 6.64 9.09
N ASN A 106 -1.22 5.91 8.80
CA ASN A 106 -0.95 5.28 7.52
C ASN A 106 -0.44 3.85 7.75
N GLY A 107 -0.62 3.00 6.76
CA GLY A 107 -0.13 1.64 6.83
C GLY A 107 -0.13 0.94 5.48
N ARG A 108 0.32 -0.30 5.50
CA ARG A 108 0.23 -1.23 4.38
C ARG A 108 -0.95 -2.16 4.61
N LEU A 109 -1.86 -2.25 3.64
CA LEU A 109 -3.00 -3.15 3.75
C LEU A 109 -2.53 -4.62 3.78
N VAL A 110 -2.95 -5.35 4.80
CA VAL A 110 -2.78 -6.81 4.91
C VAL A 110 -4.02 -7.52 4.39
N ARG A 111 -5.21 -7.09 4.80
CA ARG A 111 -6.51 -7.59 4.32
C ARG A 111 -7.63 -6.63 4.64
N VAL A 112 -8.71 -6.75 3.90
CA VAL A 112 -9.95 -6.00 4.14
C VAL A 112 -11.15 -6.95 4.03
N THR A 113 -12.07 -6.81 4.96
CA THR A 113 -13.40 -7.42 4.88
C THR A 113 -14.33 -6.46 4.17
N LEU A 114 -14.82 -6.89 3.02
CA LEU A 114 -15.76 -6.13 2.18
C LEU A 114 -17.17 -6.12 2.79
N PRO A 115 -18.07 -5.21 2.37
CA PRO A 115 -19.45 -5.16 2.86
C PRO A 115 -20.24 -6.48 2.72
N ASN A 116 -19.89 -7.31 1.74
CA ASN A 116 -20.51 -8.63 1.52
C ASN A 116 -19.88 -9.75 2.35
N GLY A 117 -18.96 -9.44 3.26
CA GLY A 117 -18.26 -10.40 4.12
C GLY A 117 -17.06 -11.11 3.48
N ARG A 118 -16.78 -10.90 2.20
CA ARG A 118 -15.55 -11.46 1.57
C ARG A 118 -14.33 -10.77 2.16
N VAL A 119 -13.29 -11.56 2.40
CA VAL A 119 -12.00 -11.04 2.84
C VAL A 119 -11.03 -11.08 1.67
N MET A 120 -10.38 -9.94 1.41
CA MET A 120 -9.41 -9.78 0.34
C MET A 120 -8.10 -9.26 0.90
N GLY A 121 -7.00 -9.85 0.47
CA GLY A 121 -5.65 -9.33 0.68
C GLY A 121 -4.99 -8.92 -0.65
N PRO A 122 -3.79 -8.35 -0.65
CA PRO A 122 -3.06 -8.01 -1.87
C PRO A 122 -2.83 -9.19 -2.80
N GLY A 123 -2.74 -10.41 -2.24
CA GLY A 123 -2.62 -11.67 -2.99
C GLY A 123 -3.95 -12.29 -3.42
N GLY A 124 -5.08 -11.62 -3.23
CA GLY A 124 -6.42 -12.12 -3.57
C GLY A 124 -7.26 -12.50 -2.34
N PRO A 125 -8.21 -13.44 -2.47
CA PRO A 125 -9.03 -13.90 -1.36
C PRO A 125 -8.19 -14.34 -0.16
N ALA A 126 -8.54 -13.88 1.03
CA ALA A 126 -7.80 -14.12 2.26
C ALA A 126 -8.73 -14.69 3.36
N LEU A 127 -8.13 -15.21 4.42
CA LEU A 127 -8.86 -15.64 5.61
C LEU A 127 -9.23 -14.43 6.48
N PRO A 128 -10.36 -14.49 7.18
CA PRO A 128 -10.72 -13.47 8.17
C PRO A 128 -9.65 -13.37 9.26
N PRO A 129 -9.53 -12.21 9.91
CA PRO A 129 -8.65 -12.05 11.06
C PRO A 129 -9.03 -13.08 12.15
N LYS A 130 -8.03 -13.62 12.85
CA LYS A 130 -8.30 -14.44 14.03
C LYS A 130 -9.08 -13.58 15.04
N PRO A 131 -10.10 -14.16 15.71
CA PRO A 131 -10.74 -13.47 16.83
C PRO A 131 -9.66 -13.06 17.85
N SER A 132 -9.73 -11.84 18.34
CA SER A 132 -8.92 -11.42 19.47
C SER A 132 -9.24 -12.33 20.66
N ALA A 133 -8.19 -12.92 21.21
CA ALA A 133 -8.31 -13.72 22.42
C ALA A 133 -8.77 -12.84 23.61
#